data_19c5b60dd25462271e6dd4963ff44d96
#
_entry.id   19c5b60dd25462271e6dd4963ff44d96
#
_cell.length_a   1.000
_cell.length_b   1.000
_cell.length_c   1.000
_cell.angle_alpha   90.00
_cell.angle_beta   90.00
_cell.angle_gamma   90.00
#
_symmetry.space_group_name_H-M   'P 1'
#
loop_
_entity.id
_entity.type
_entity.pdbx_description
1 polymer ?
#
loop_
_entity_poly.entity_id
_entity_poly.type
_entity_poly.pdbx_seq_one_letter_code
_entity_poly.pdbx_strand_id
1 'polypeptide(L)'
;LGTSPDDYRIRRSAALSSDSAQNKERNGNNMSLTSVNKLENNTVELVVSVSEEQFQDALNKAYKKKVKSIALPGFRKGKAPKAMIEKMYGKEFFYDDAINMVYPSAYEAAVEEANIEPVDRANVSDLQVEQGKGFSFKATVTVKPEVTVKNYKGIKAEKTVETIMAADVNAELDRMRERNSRLTNVERAAKNGDTALINFEGFKEGVAFEGGKGENFPLVLGSGQFIPGFEEQVVGHAAGDEFDVNVTFPEDYHAEDLKGQPVVFKVKVNAVQEKELPALDEFAKDVSEFDTLAELKKDVKERLQKEADNKAQVDMENSLISTVIENMEGEIPQCMFENKINEMVNDFSYRLQSQGMNLDLYLHYTGSDMKAFRETFKESAERQVKIRLALEKIAEVENLTATAEDIEAEYEKIAKNYGIDAQKVKGILPEKEIAKDVT
;
A
#
# COMPACT_ATOMS: atom_id res chain seq x y z
N LEU A 1 -7.28 11.14 9.36
CA LEU A 1 -8.27 10.07 9.23
C LEU A 1 -7.90 9.33 7.94
N GLY A 2 -6.93 8.41 8.04
CA GLY A 2 -6.43 7.65 6.91
C GLY A 2 -7.42 6.57 6.50
N THR A 3 -7.78 6.55 5.22
CA THR A 3 -8.51 5.44 4.61
C THR A 3 -7.50 4.32 4.33
N SER A 4 -7.66 3.18 5.00
CA SER A 4 -6.88 1.96 4.81
C SER A 4 -7.22 1.30 3.45
N PRO A 5 -6.38 0.38 2.94
CA PRO A 5 -6.66 -0.47 1.77
C PRO A 5 -8.03 -1.13 1.83
N ASP A 6 -8.47 -1.50 3.01
CA ASP A 6 -9.79 -2.09 3.24
C ASP A 6 -10.93 -1.07 3.04
N ASP A 7 -10.68 0.22 3.23
CA ASP A 7 -11.66 1.30 2.96
C ASP A 7 -12.00 1.37 1.45
N TYR A 8 -11.02 1.03 0.60
CA TYR A 8 -11.24 0.92 -0.85
C TYR A 8 -12.03 -0.35 -1.20
N ARG A 9 -11.73 -1.49 -0.56
CA ARG A 9 -12.50 -2.74 -0.67
C ARG A 9 -13.95 -2.53 -0.20
N ILE A 10 -14.13 -1.89 0.97
CA ILE A 10 -15.44 -1.57 1.56
C ILE A 10 -16.25 -0.66 0.62
N ARG A 11 -15.66 0.40 0.06
CA ARG A 11 -16.33 1.30 -0.87
C ARG A 11 -16.64 0.65 -2.22
N ARG A 12 -15.76 -0.22 -2.71
CA ARG A 12 -15.98 -0.96 -3.95
C ARG A 12 -17.07 -2.03 -3.80
N SER A 13 -17.08 -2.76 -2.68
CA SER A 13 -18.13 -3.73 -2.35
C SER A 13 -19.49 -3.04 -2.15
N ALA A 14 -19.55 -1.91 -1.44
CA ALA A 14 -20.78 -1.14 -1.25
C ALA A 14 -21.35 -0.56 -2.55
N ALA A 15 -20.49 -0.17 -3.50
CA ALA A 15 -20.91 0.31 -4.83
C ALA A 15 -21.46 -0.83 -5.71
N LEU A 16 -20.92 -2.05 -5.56
CA LEU A 16 -21.39 -3.24 -6.29
C LEU A 16 -22.64 -3.87 -5.66
N SER A 17 -22.77 -3.83 -4.33
CA SER A 17 -23.91 -4.46 -3.63
C SER A 17 -25.23 -3.68 -3.75
N SER A 18 -25.20 -2.36 -3.92
CA SER A 18 -26.43 -1.57 -4.07
C SER A 18 -27.13 -1.76 -5.42
N ASP A 19 -26.38 -2.08 -6.48
CA ASP A 19 -26.95 -2.32 -7.81
C ASP A 19 -27.33 -3.80 -8.06
N SER A 20 -26.60 -4.74 -7.45
CA SER A 20 -26.82 -6.18 -7.69
C SER A 20 -27.99 -6.76 -6.91
N ALA A 21 -28.27 -6.27 -5.70
CA ALA A 21 -29.36 -6.78 -4.87
C ALA A 21 -30.77 -6.45 -5.42
N GLN A 22 -30.91 -5.31 -6.13
CA GLN A 22 -32.21 -4.94 -6.75
C GLN A 22 -32.45 -5.61 -8.10
N ASN A 23 -31.42 -6.20 -8.75
CA ASN A 23 -31.55 -6.85 -10.06
C ASN A 23 -31.75 -8.37 -9.99
N LYS A 24 -31.46 -9.03 -8.86
CA LYS A 24 -31.59 -10.50 -8.71
C LYS A 24 -33.02 -11.02 -8.72
N GLU A 25 -34.03 -10.20 -8.44
CA GLU A 25 -35.43 -10.66 -8.39
C GLU A 25 -36.22 -10.51 -9.72
N ARG A 26 -35.61 -9.96 -10.79
CA ARG A 26 -36.33 -9.67 -12.06
C ARG A 26 -35.84 -10.40 -13.31
N ASN A 27 -34.74 -11.13 -13.29
CA ASN A 27 -34.21 -11.75 -14.50
C ASN A 27 -34.32 -13.28 -14.48
N GLY A 28 -35.51 -13.74 -14.89
CA GLY A 28 -35.67 -15.10 -15.42
C GLY A 28 -34.83 -15.25 -16.72
N ASN A 29 -33.93 -16.17 -16.73
CA ASN A 29 -33.17 -16.85 -17.80
C ASN A 29 -33.46 -16.42 -19.26
N ASN A 30 -32.86 -15.34 -19.74
CA ASN A 30 -32.82 -15.01 -21.17
C ASN A 30 -31.42 -14.55 -21.65
N MET A 31 -30.40 -14.68 -20.83
CA MET A 31 -28.98 -14.57 -21.22
C MET A 31 -28.43 -15.98 -21.23
N SER A 32 -27.80 -16.43 -22.31
CA SER A 32 -27.25 -17.77 -22.37
C SER A 32 -25.76 -17.72 -22.76
N LEU A 33 -24.97 -18.40 -21.95
CA LEU A 33 -23.62 -18.78 -22.34
C LEU A 33 -23.74 -19.82 -23.46
N THR A 34 -23.26 -19.49 -24.66
CA THR A 34 -23.37 -20.35 -25.82
C THR A 34 -22.23 -21.36 -25.86
N SER A 35 -21.01 -20.96 -25.54
CA SER A 35 -19.86 -21.86 -25.46
C SER A 35 -18.76 -21.30 -24.57
N VAL A 36 -17.97 -22.22 -24.00
CA VAL A 36 -16.76 -21.95 -23.22
C VAL A 36 -15.61 -22.66 -23.88
N ASN A 37 -14.65 -21.95 -24.39
CA ASN A 37 -13.46 -22.49 -25.02
C ASN A 37 -12.23 -22.18 -24.15
N LYS A 38 -11.60 -23.19 -23.57
CA LYS A 38 -10.31 -23.02 -22.88
C LYS A 38 -9.22 -22.84 -23.94
N LEU A 39 -8.45 -21.77 -23.81
CA LEU A 39 -7.31 -21.43 -24.63
C LEU A 39 -6.01 -21.68 -23.85
N GLU A 40 -4.86 -21.43 -24.46
CA GLU A 40 -3.57 -21.49 -23.81
C GLU A 40 -3.36 -20.34 -22.80
N ASN A 41 -2.38 -20.46 -21.92
CA ASN A 41 -1.97 -19.43 -20.96
C ASN A 41 -3.10 -18.98 -20.01
N ASN A 42 -3.85 -19.92 -19.45
CA ASN A 42 -4.95 -19.63 -18.53
C ASN A 42 -6.00 -18.65 -19.09
N THR A 43 -6.24 -18.70 -20.39
CA THR A 43 -7.21 -17.83 -21.06
C THR A 43 -8.45 -18.63 -21.45
N VAL A 44 -9.62 -18.02 -21.29
CA VAL A 44 -10.92 -18.61 -21.65
C VAL A 44 -11.66 -17.66 -22.58
N GLU A 45 -12.21 -18.20 -23.67
CA GLU A 45 -13.13 -17.49 -24.55
C GLU A 45 -14.56 -17.89 -24.20
N LEU A 46 -15.38 -16.92 -23.85
CA LEU A 46 -16.82 -17.05 -23.62
C LEU A 46 -17.56 -16.49 -24.82
N VAL A 47 -18.49 -17.26 -25.37
CA VAL A 47 -19.44 -16.78 -26.38
C VAL A 47 -20.79 -16.57 -25.69
N VAL A 48 -21.23 -15.33 -25.64
CA VAL A 48 -22.40 -14.90 -24.88
C VAL A 48 -23.45 -14.36 -25.83
N SER A 49 -24.70 -14.81 -25.68
CA SER A 49 -25.85 -14.32 -26.43
C SER A 49 -26.83 -13.58 -25.53
N VAL A 50 -27.28 -12.46 -25.99
CA VAL A 50 -28.31 -11.63 -25.32
C VAL A 50 -29.56 -11.64 -26.16
N SER A 51 -30.70 -11.97 -25.55
CA SER A 51 -31.98 -12.08 -26.25
C SER A 51 -32.47 -10.76 -26.84
N GLU A 52 -33.28 -10.83 -27.88
CA GLU A 52 -33.91 -9.66 -28.51
C GLU A 52 -34.72 -8.83 -27.50
N GLU A 53 -35.43 -9.47 -26.57
CA GLU A 53 -36.22 -8.77 -25.56
C GLU A 53 -35.36 -7.86 -24.68
N GLN A 54 -34.25 -8.37 -24.17
CA GLN A 54 -33.32 -7.60 -23.33
C GLN A 54 -32.62 -6.49 -24.12
N PHE A 55 -32.24 -6.80 -25.38
CA PHE A 55 -31.65 -5.80 -26.26
C PHE A 55 -32.62 -4.67 -26.58
N GLN A 56 -33.89 -4.98 -26.87
CA GLN A 56 -34.91 -3.95 -27.10
C GLN A 56 -35.21 -3.11 -25.86
N ASP A 57 -35.21 -3.70 -24.68
CA ASP A 57 -35.30 -2.95 -23.43
C ASP A 57 -34.13 -2.00 -23.22
N ALA A 58 -32.93 -2.45 -23.51
CA ALA A 58 -31.72 -1.63 -23.46
C ALA A 58 -31.74 -0.48 -24.50
N LEU A 59 -32.17 -0.77 -25.72
CA LEU A 59 -32.36 0.23 -26.77
C LEU A 59 -33.37 1.30 -26.34
N ASN A 60 -34.43 0.92 -25.66
CA ASN A 60 -35.43 1.86 -25.12
C ASN A 60 -34.84 2.72 -23.98
N LYS A 61 -34.01 2.14 -23.12
CA LYS A 61 -33.31 2.87 -22.06
C LYS A 61 -32.26 3.82 -22.66
N ALA A 62 -31.49 3.37 -23.64
CA ALA A 62 -30.49 4.18 -24.37
C ALA A 62 -31.16 5.37 -25.07
N TYR A 63 -32.31 5.14 -25.78
CA TYR A 63 -33.09 6.20 -26.36
C TYR A 63 -33.54 7.23 -25.30
N LYS A 64 -34.14 6.79 -24.17
CA LYS A 64 -34.62 7.70 -23.10
C LYS A 64 -33.50 8.54 -22.51
N LYS A 65 -32.27 8.02 -22.43
CA LYS A 65 -31.08 8.73 -21.96
C LYS A 65 -30.59 9.75 -23.00
N LYS A 66 -30.40 9.31 -24.24
CA LYS A 66 -29.74 10.06 -25.31
C LYS A 66 -30.64 11.09 -25.97
N VAL A 67 -31.98 10.85 -26.04
CA VAL A 67 -32.92 11.79 -26.65
C VAL A 67 -32.89 13.18 -25.99
N LYS A 68 -32.57 13.27 -24.71
CA LYS A 68 -32.48 14.54 -23.97
C LYS A 68 -31.41 15.49 -24.53
N SER A 69 -30.38 14.96 -25.18
CA SER A 69 -29.28 15.74 -25.77
C SER A 69 -29.48 16.02 -27.27
N ILE A 70 -30.38 15.26 -27.92
CA ILE A 70 -30.56 15.33 -29.38
C ILE A 70 -31.49 16.51 -29.75
N ALA A 71 -31.03 17.31 -30.70
CA ALA A 71 -31.82 18.32 -31.37
C ALA A 71 -32.10 17.86 -32.79
N LEU A 72 -33.38 17.64 -33.11
CA LEU A 72 -33.82 17.21 -34.46
C LEU A 72 -34.65 18.33 -35.11
N PRO A 73 -34.41 18.69 -36.37
CA PRO A 73 -35.26 19.67 -37.07
C PRO A 73 -36.73 19.26 -37.02
N GLY A 74 -37.61 20.17 -36.67
CA GLY A 74 -39.04 19.94 -36.51
C GLY A 74 -39.49 19.40 -35.17
N PHE A 75 -38.58 19.10 -34.21
CA PHE A 75 -38.91 18.65 -32.87
C PHE A 75 -38.21 19.48 -31.78
N ARG A 76 -38.92 19.71 -30.70
CA ARG A 76 -38.30 20.30 -29.51
C ARG A 76 -37.23 19.37 -28.96
N LYS A 77 -36.07 19.93 -28.55
CA LYS A 77 -34.95 19.18 -27.94
C LYS A 77 -35.50 18.20 -26.86
N GLY A 78 -35.13 16.94 -26.98
CA GLY A 78 -35.53 15.88 -26.05
C GLY A 78 -36.92 15.29 -26.30
N LYS A 79 -37.61 15.63 -27.39
CA LYS A 79 -38.96 15.16 -27.72
C LYS A 79 -39.07 14.46 -29.08
N ALA A 80 -37.95 14.22 -29.77
CA ALA A 80 -37.95 13.50 -31.03
C ALA A 80 -38.29 12.03 -30.81
N PRO A 81 -39.25 11.44 -31.56
CA PRO A 81 -39.59 10.01 -31.45
C PRO A 81 -38.38 9.12 -31.89
N LYS A 82 -38.24 7.93 -31.26
CA LYS A 82 -37.18 6.95 -31.58
C LYS A 82 -37.09 6.68 -33.07
N ALA A 83 -38.21 6.35 -33.70
CA ALA A 83 -38.29 6.05 -35.13
C ALA A 83 -37.80 7.19 -36.06
N MET A 84 -37.96 8.44 -35.66
CA MET A 84 -37.45 9.58 -36.44
C MET A 84 -35.94 9.75 -36.30
N ILE A 85 -35.38 9.47 -35.12
CA ILE A 85 -33.95 9.48 -34.87
C ILE A 85 -33.29 8.33 -35.66
N GLU A 86 -33.86 7.13 -35.59
CA GLU A 86 -33.38 5.94 -36.32
C GLU A 86 -33.44 6.13 -37.84
N LYS A 87 -34.47 6.83 -38.33
CA LYS A 87 -34.59 7.16 -39.77
C LYS A 87 -33.48 8.12 -40.23
N MET A 88 -33.05 9.04 -39.36
CA MET A 88 -32.10 10.09 -39.70
C MET A 88 -30.64 9.69 -39.46
N TYR A 89 -30.39 8.93 -38.40
CA TYR A 89 -29.04 8.54 -37.97
C TYR A 89 -28.72 7.04 -38.17
N GLY A 90 -29.68 6.25 -38.60
CA GLY A 90 -29.59 4.82 -38.74
C GLY A 90 -30.11 4.07 -37.48
N LYS A 91 -30.51 2.81 -37.67
CA LYS A 91 -30.98 1.95 -36.57
C LYS A 91 -29.90 1.70 -35.53
N GLU A 92 -28.65 1.71 -35.95
CA GLU A 92 -27.46 1.41 -35.14
C GLU A 92 -27.09 2.55 -34.18
N PHE A 93 -27.72 3.70 -34.30
CA PHE A 93 -27.38 4.91 -33.51
C PHE A 93 -27.44 4.69 -31.97
N PHE A 94 -28.25 3.77 -31.53
CA PHE A 94 -28.41 3.46 -30.10
C PHE A 94 -27.72 2.15 -29.68
N TYR A 95 -27.11 1.41 -30.60
CA TYR A 95 -26.56 0.09 -30.34
C TYR A 95 -25.46 0.12 -29.31
N ASP A 96 -24.46 0.99 -29.48
CA ASP A 96 -23.34 1.10 -28.55
C ASP A 96 -23.79 1.40 -27.12
N ASP A 97 -24.72 2.34 -26.97
CA ASP A 97 -25.24 2.70 -25.66
C ASP A 97 -26.05 1.55 -25.03
N ALA A 98 -26.84 0.82 -25.82
CA ALA A 98 -27.61 -0.31 -25.37
C ALA A 98 -26.72 -1.51 -25.00
N ILE A 99 -25.74 -1.83 -25.83
CA ILE A 99 -24.77 -2.87 -25.57
C ILE A 99 -23.98 -2.59 -24.29
N ASN A 100 -23.46 -1.37 -24.14
CA ASN A 100 -22.75 -0.95 -22.94
C ASN A 100 -23.60 -1.01 -21.65
N MET A 101 -24.91 -0.93 -21.76
CA MET A 101 -25.83 -1.08 -20.61
C MET A 101 -26.06 -2.55 -20.22
N VAL A 102 -26.04 -3.48 -21.19
CA VAL A 102 -26.35 -4.91 -20.96
C VAL A 102 -25.10 -5.76 -20.77
N TYR A 103 -24.00 -5.37 -21.45
CA TYR A 103 -22.77 -6.13 -21.44
C TYR A 103 -22.27 -6.51 -20.03
N PRO A 104 -22.21 -5.61 -19.01
CA PRO A 104 -21.70 -5.97 -17.70
C PRO A 104 -22.49 -7.12 -17.06
N SER A 105 -23.81 -7.05 -17.09
CA SER A 105 -24.68 -8.08 -16.50
C SER A 105 -24.67 -9.39 -17.30
N ALA A 106 -24.55 -9.31 -18.62
CA ALA A 106 -24.46 -10.50 -19.49
C ALA A 106 -23.11 -11.23 -19.29
N TYR A 107 -22.03 -10.47 -19.17
CA TYR A 107 -20.70 -11.03 -18.89
C TYR A 107 -20.63 -11.66 -17.49
N GLU A 108 -21.15 -10.98 -16.46
CA GLU A 108 -21.19 -11.51 -15.09
C GLU A 108 -21.98 -12.81 -15.00
N ALA A 109 -23.15 -12.86 -15.61
CA ALA A 109 -23.95 -14.09 -15.67
C ALA A 109 -23.21 -15.24 -16.41
N ALA A 110 -22.51 -14.93 -17.49
CA ALA A 110 -21.73 -15.91 -18.24
C ALA A 110 -20.52 -16.44 -17.43
N VAL A 111 -19.86 -15.59 -16.66
CA VAL A 111 -18.77 -15.97 -15.75
C VAL A 111 -19.27 -16.89 -14.63
N GLU A 112 -20.43 -16.56 -14.04
CA GLU A 112 -21.07 -17.41 -13.01
C GLU A 112 -21.49 -18.78 -13.60
N GLU A 113 -22.10 -18.80 -14.80
CA GLU A 113 -22.54 -20.04 -15.48
C GLU A 113 -21.34 -20.92 -15.89
N ALA A 114 -20.24 -20.29 -16.35
CA ALA A 114 -19.00 -20.98 -16.70
C ALA A 114 -18.21 -21.47 -15.48
N ASN A 115 -18.57 -21.01 -14.28
CA ASN A 115 -17.85 -21.26 -13.02
C ASN A 115 -16.34 -20.98 -13.15
N ILE A 116 -15.99 -19.82 -13.68
CA ILE A 116 -14.59 -19.35 -13.82
C ILE A 116 -14.33 -18.15 -12.91
N GLU A 117 -13.08 -17.97 -12.52
CA GLU A 117 -12.62 -16.81 -11.73
C GLU A 117 -11.73 -15.91 -12.61
N PRO A 118 -12.28 -14.83 -13.22
CA PRO A 118 -11.50 -13.87 -13.99
C PRO A 118 -10.50 -13.11 -13.12
N VAL A 119 -9.27 -12.99 -13.61
CA VAL A 119 -8.18 -12.23 -12.92
C VAL A 119 -7.78 -10.98 -13.69
N ASP A 120 -8.34 -10.76 -14.87
CA ASP A 120 -8.12 -9.57 -15.70
C ASP A 120 -9.41 -9.12 -16.37
N ARG A 121 -9.35 -7.98 -17.03
CA ARG A 121 -10.46 -7.44 -17.82
C ARG A 121 -10.66 -8.29 -19.07
N ALA A 122 -11.92 -8.60 -19.37
CA ALA A 122 -12.24 -9.31 -20.61
C ALA A 122 -11.98 -8.43 -21.83
N ASN A 123 -11.37 -9.02 -22.84
CA ASN A 123 -11.27 -8.42 -24.17
C ASN A 123 -12.48 -8.87 -24.99
N VAL A 124 -13.31 -7.92 -25.40
CA VAL A 124 -14.52 -8.17 -26.18
C VAL A 124 -14.21 -8.09 -27.67
N SER A 125 -14.59 -9.12 -28.39
CA SER A 125 -14.46 -9.23 -29.84
C SER A 125 -15.71 -9.82 -30.47
N ASP A 126 -15.76 -9.84 -31.80
CA ASP A 126 -16.83 -10.49 -32.58
C ASP A 126 -18.25 -10.09 -32.14
N LEU A 127 -18.48 -8.81 -31.87
CA LEU A 127 -19.80 -8.29 -31.56
C LEU A 127 -20.69 -8.36 -32.81
N GLN A 128 -21.73 -9.18 -32.76
CA GLN A 128 -22.68 -9.36 -33.85
C GLN A 128 -24.10 -9.05 -33.37
N VAL A 129 -24.73 -8.09 -34.04
CA VAL A 129 -26.14 -7.74 -33.81
C VAL A 129 -27.00 -8.32 -34.90
N GLU A 130 -27.86 -9.26 -34.56
CA GLU A 130 -28.81 -9.86 -35.50
C GLU A 130 -30.23 -9.34 -35.25
N GLN A 131 -30.80 -8.73 -36.30
CA GLN A 131 -32.16 -8.17 -36.21
C GLN A 131 -33.17 -9.27 -35.88
N GLY A 132 -33.90 -9.08 -34.77
CA GLY A 132 -34.92 -10.07 -34.31
C GLY A 132 -34.36 -11.23 -33.48
N LYS A 133 -33.05 -11.23 -33.15
CA LYS A 133 -32.42 -12.26 -32.32
C LYS A 133 -31.59 -11.67 -31.15
N GLY A 134 -31.38 -10.34 -31.14
CA GLY A 134 -30.56 -9.67 -30.15
C GLY A 134 -29.12 -9.49 -30.59
N PHE A 135 -28.16 -9.68 -29.70
CA PHE A 135 -26.73 -9.60 -30.03
C PHE A 135 -25.91 -10.69 -29.36
N SER A 136 -24.79 -11.02 -29.94
CA SER A 136 -23.80 -11.91 -29.38
C SER A 136 -22.41 -11.28 -29.39
N PHE A 137 -21.57 -11.68 -28.47
CA PHE A 137 -20.18 -11.22 -28.38
C PHE A 137 -19.29 -12.35 -27.87
N LYS A 138 -18.00 -12.26 -28.21
CA LYS A 138 -16.96 -13.08 -27.60
C LYS A 138 -16.22 -12.28 -26.56
N ALA A 139 -16.03 -12.85 -25.38
CA ALA A 139 -15.23 -12.29 -24.31
C ALA A 139 -14.05 -13.22 -24.01
N THR A 140 -12.86 -12.76 -24.32
CA THR A 140 -11.63 -13.47 -23.99
C THR A 140 -11.08 -12.91 -22.69
N VAL A 141 -10.89 -13.75 -21.69
CA VAL A 141 -10.48 -13.34 -20.34
C VAL A 141 -9.45 -14.29 -19.76
N THR A 142 -8.48 -13.76 -19.05
CA THR A 142 -7.52 -14.53 -18.27
C THR A 142 -8.18 -14.95 -16.96
N VAL A 143 -8.10 -16.24 -16.65
CA VAL A 143 -8.68 -16.82 -15.43
C VAL A 143 -7.59 -17.19 -14.44
N LYS A 144 -7.98 -17.37 -13.19
CA LYS A 144 -7.12 -17.84 -12.12
C LYS A 144 -6.47 -19.17 -12.52
N PRO A 145 -5.14 -19.31 -12.37
CA PRO A 145 -4.42 -20.51 -12.76
C PRO A 145 -4.75 -21.67 -11.82
N GLU A 146 -4.78 -22.87 -12.36
CA GLU A 146 -4.76 -24.09 -11.56
C GLU A 146 -3.34 -24.37 -11.11
N VAL A 147 -3.08 -24.24 -9.81
CA VAL A 147 -1.79 -24.56 -9.20
C VAL A 147 -1.86 -25.85 -8.40
N THR A 148 -0.74 -26.54 -8.26
CA THR A 148 -0.61 -27.70 -7.38
C THR A 148 0.50 -27.45 -6.37
N VAL A 149 0.29 -27.83 -5.10
CA VAL A 149 1.30 -27.71 -4.04
C VAL A 149 1.67 -29.10 -3.58
N LYS A 150 2.92 -29.49 -3.77
CA LYS A 150 3.45 -30.79 -3.37
C LYS A 150 4.13 -30.71 -2.02
N ASN A 151 4.16 -31.80 -1.28
CA ASN A 151 4.95 -31.95 -0.05
C ASN A 151 4.77 -30.81 0.98
N TYR A 152 3.57 -30.23 1.08
CA TYR A 152 3.29 -29.18 2.04
C TYR A 152 3.04 -29.71 3.46
N LYS A 153 2.79 -31.03 3.62
CA LYS A 153 2.63 -31.66 4.95
C LYS A 153 3.96 -32.10 5.52
N GLY A 154 4.15 -31.84 6.82
CA GLY A 154 5.35 -32.27 7.54
C GLY A 154 6.58 -31.41 7.28
N ILE A 155 6.44 -30.23 6.71
CA ILE A 155 7.51 -29.23 6.61
C ILE A 155 7.97 -28.88 8.03
N LYS A 156 9.29 -28.92 8.24
CA LYS A 156 9.90 -28.55 9.52
C LYS A 156 10.52 -27.17 9.39
N ALA A 157 10.13 -26.27 10.29
CA ALA A 157 10.81 -24.99 10.47
C ALA A 157 11.19 -24.86 11.94
N GLU A 158 12.37 -24.32 12.19
CA GLU A 158 12.86 -24.09 13.55
C GLU A 158 12.46 -22.69 14.01
N LYS A 159 11.85 -22.60 15.18
CA LYS A 159 11.59 -21.32 15.84
C LYS A 159 12.81 -20.94 16.66
N THR A 160 13.67 -20.09 16.12
CA THR A 160 14.85 -19.60 16.81
C THR A 160 14.52 -18.32 17.55
N VAL A 161 14.31 -18.41 18.86
CA VAL A 161 14.05 -17.26 19.73
C VAL A 161 15.35 -16.72 20.29
N GLU A 162 15.64 -15.44 20.08
CA GLU A 162 16.75 -14.77 20.72
C GLU A 162 16.48 -14.60 22.21
N THR A 163 17.42 -15.04 23.06
CA THR A 163 17.31 -14.88 24.50
C THR A 163 17.75 -13.47 24.88
N ILE A 164 16.86 -12.70 25.48
CA ILE A 164 17.15 -11.33 25.92
C ILE A 164 18.06 -11.36 27.15
N MET A 165 19.26 -10.82 26.97
CA MET A 165 20.28 -10.71 28.01
C MET A 165 20.14 -9.42 28.82
N ALA A 166 20.79 -9.33 29.97
CA ALA A 166 20.79 -8.11 30.76
C ALA A 166 21.45 -6.92 30.02
N ALA A 167 22.36 -7.20 29.08
CA ALA A 167 22.96 -6.19 28.24
C ALA A 167 21.94 -5.50 27.33
N ASP A 168 21.03 -6.28 26.73
CA ASP A 168 19.99 -5.78 25.80
C ASP A 168 18.99 -4.88 26.57
N VAL A 169 18.62 -5.30 27.78
CA VAL A 169 17.76 -4.50 28.67
C VAL A 169 18.45 -3.18 29.04
N ASN A 170 19.73 -3.21 29.39
CA ASN A 170 20.46 -2.01 29.72
C ASN A 170 20.62 -1.08 28.51
N ALA A 171 20.91 -1.63 27.32
CA ALA A 171 21.00 -0.86 26.09
C ALA A 171 19.68 -0.16 25.74
N GLU A 172 18.55 -0.84 25.94
CA GLU A 172 17.23 -0.22 25.72
C GLU A 172 16.92 0.87 26.75
N LEU A 173 17.28 0.64 28.02
CA LEU A 173 17.16 1.68 29.05
C LEU A 173 18.02 2.89 28.75
N ASP A 174 19.24 2.69 28.26
CA ASP A 174 20.10 3.81 27.86
C ASP A 174 19.51 4.58 26.68
N ARG A 175 18.94 3.89 25.67
CA ARG A 175 18.18 4.54 24.59
C ARG A 175 16.98 5.35 25.11
N MET A 176 16.23 4.77 26.06
CA MET A 176 15.11 5.47 26.68
C MET A 176 15.58 6.73 27.44
N ARG A 177 16.69 6.64 28.19
CA ARG A 177 17.31 7.78 28.85
C ARG A 177 17.78 8.86 27.89
N GLU A 178 18.40 8.44 26.78
CA GLU A 178 18.84 9.36 25.73
C GLU A 178 17.69 10.16 25.12
N ARG A 179 16.53 9.51 24.87
CA ARG A 179 15.32 10.20 24.37
C ARG A 179 14.74 11.18 25.37
N ASN A 180 14.96 10.97 26.65
CA ASN A 180 14.51 11.83 27.76
C ASN A 180 15.63 12.69 28.35
N SER A 181 16.77 12.81 27.66
CA SER A 181 17.85 13.65 28.07
C SER A 181 17.48 15.13 28.04
N ARG A 182 18.04 15.90 28.94
CA ARG A 182 17.91 17.36 28.97
C ARG A 182 19.22 18.00 28.55
N LEU A 183 19.13 19.12 27.85
CA LEU A 183 20.29 19.93 27.50
C LEU A 183 20.45 21.04 28.55
N THR A 184 21.54 21.02 29.29
CA THR A 184 21.84 21.98 30.33
C THR A 184 23.03 22.85 29.92
N ASN A 185 22.89 24.17 29.97
CA ASN A 185 23.98 25.07 29.63
C ASN A 185 25.14 24.94 30.65
N VAL A 186 26.36 24.84 30.12
CA VAL A 186 27.56 24.72 30.91
C VAL A 186 28.55 25.82 30.54
N GLU A 187 29.29 26.36 31.55
CA GLU A 187 30.26 27.42 31.34
C GLU A 187 31.68 26.90 31.05
N ARG A 188 31.85 25.61 30.89
CA ARG A 188 33.11 24.97 30.51
C ARG A 188 33.32 24.91 29.02
N ALA A 189 34.55 24.65 28.59
CA ALA A 189 34.85 24.30 27.20
C ALA A 189 34.11 23.06 26.73
N ALA A 190 33.68 23.05 25.46
CA ALA A 190 32.94 22.01 24.83
C ALA A 190 33.74 20.72 24.71
N LYS A 191 33.10 19.59 24.93
CA LYS A 191 33.64 18.22 24.79
C LYS A 191 32.86 17.45 23.76
N ASN A 192 33.41 16.31 23.30
CA ASN A 192 32.64 15.35 22.50
C ASN A 192 31.39 14.89 23.26
N GLY A 193 30.26 14.86 22.56
CA GLY A 193 28.94 14.58 23.12
C GLY A 193 28.14 15.78 23.58
N ASP A 194 28.76 16.97 23.76
CA ASP A 194 28.05 18.19 24.02
C ASP A 194 27.37 18.76 22.78
N THR A 195 26.33 19.55 22.96
CA THR A 195 25.70 20.33 21.89
C THR A 195 26.21 21.77 21.95
N ALA A 196 26.96 22.19 20.96
CA ALA A 196 27.39 23.57 20.81
C ALA A 196 26.35 24.34 19.98
N LEU A 197 25.81 25.44 20.56
CA LEU A 197 25.02 26.38 19.77
C LEU A 197 25.99 27.34 19.08
N ILE A 198 26.13 27.22 17.76
CA ILE A 198 27.12 27.99 17.01
C ILE A 198 26.46 28.88 15.96
N ASN A 199 27.12 30.04 15.73
CA ASN A 199 26.95 30.77 14.48
C ASN A 199 28.17 30.45 13.62
N PHE A 200 27.96 30.22 12.36
CA PHE A 200 29.05 29.97 11.42
C PHE A 200 28.80 30.65 10.07
N GLU A 201 29.88 31.07 9.44
CA GLU A 201 29.85 31.60 8.06
C GLU A 201 31.08 31.10 7.30
N GLY A 202 30.84 30.39 6.19
CA GLY A 202 31.88 29.76 5.38
C GLY A 202 32.38 30.64 4.27
N PHE A 203 33.71 30.66 4.08
CA PHE A 203 34.39 31.43 3.06
C PHE A 203 35.27 30.52 2.22
N LYS A 204 35.17 30.64 0.90
CA LYS A 204 36.07 30.04 -0.09
C LYS A 204 36.90 31.15 -0.72
N GLU A 205 38.22 31.07 -0.58
CA GLU A 205 39.14 32.13 -1.07
C GLU A 205 38.77 33.54 -0.59
N GLY A 206 38.21 33.66 0.62
CA GLY A 206 37.79 34.92 1.20
C GLY A 206 36.41 35.44 0.79
N VAL A 207 35.68 34.70 -0.04
CA VAL A 207 34.31 35.02 -0.48
C VAL A 207 33.32 34.10 0.21
N ALA A 208 32.28 34.66 0.82
CA ALA A 208 31.22 33.88 1.44
C ALA A 208 30.43 33.10 0.35
N PHE A 209 30.12 31.82 0.62
CA PHE A 209 29.37 30.99 -0.31
C PHE A 209 27.95 30.70 0.20
N GLU A 210 27.04 30.50 -0.74
CA GLU A 210 25.64 30.22 -0.44
C GLU A 210 25.47 28.85 0.27
N GLY A 211 24.65 28.83 1.33
CA GLY A 211 24.46 27.65 2.18
C GLY A 211 25.55 27.46 3.26
N GLY A 212 26.60 28.29 3.29
CA GLY A 212 27.70 28.26 4.27
C GLY A 212 27.41 28.99 5.58
N LYS A 213 26.20 29.57 5.78
CA LYS A 213 25.88 30.39 6.97
C LYS A 213 24.78 29.77 7.81
N GLY A 214 24.97 29.76 9.13
CA GLY A 214 23.95 29.36 10.10
C GLY A 214 24.06 30.18 11.38
N GLU A 215 22.94 30.48 12.00
CA GLU A 215 22.83 31.21 13.27
C GLU A 215 22.14 30.35 14.32
N ASN A 216 22.68 30.29 15.53
CA ASN A 216 22.21 29.47 16.65
C ASN A 216 21.98 28.00 16.27
N PHE A 217 22.84 27.48 15.42
CA PHE A 217 22.72 26.08 14.97
C PHE A 217 23.16 25.12 16.08
N PRO A 218 22.33 24.14 16.48
CA PRO A 218 22.69 23.13 17.46
C PRO A 218 23.55 22.04 16.83
N LEU A 219 24.83 22.06 17.09
CA LEU A 219 25.81 21.08 16.63
C LEU A 219 26.16 20.12 17.75
N VAL A 220 25.87 18.82 17.56
CA VAL A 220 26.30 17.76 18.47
C VAL A 220 27.72 17.36 18.12
N LEU A 221 28.67 17.63 19.01
CA LEU A 221 30.11 17.38 18.78
C LEU A 221 30.43 15.88 18.81
N GLY A 222 31.04 15.38 17.76
CA GLY A 222 31.32 13.95 17.54
C GLY A 222 30.22 13.18 16.85
N SER A 223 29.19 13.88 16.35
CA SER A 223 28.08 13.24 15.60
C SER A 223 28.42 12.91 14.16
N GLY A 224 29.44 13.56 13.58
CA GLY A 224 29.76 13.49 12.16
C GLY A 224 28.71 14.19 11.25
N GLN A 225 27.91 15.07 11.81
CA GLN A 225 26.87 15.81 11.08
C GLN A 225 27.46 16.87 10.14
N PHE A 226 28.61 17.43 10.52
CA PHE A 226 29.36 18.39 9.73
C PHE A 226 30.51 17.71 8.97
N ILE A 227 31.11 18.45 8.04
CA ILE A 227 32.25 17.97 7.26
C ILE A 227 33.42 17.56 8.18
N PRO A 228 34.18 16.49 7.83
CA PRO A 228 35.26 15.99 8.67
C PRO A 228 36.26 17.08 9.06
N GLY A 229 36.65 17.10 10.33
CA GLY A 229 37.57 18.10 10.86
C GLY A 229 36.93 19.38 11.40
N PHE A 230 35.60 19.55 11.21
CA PHE A 230 34.89 20.74 11.72
C PHE A 230 34.60 20.59 13.21
N GLU A 231 33.93 19.49 13.59
CA GLU A 231 33.52 19.28 14.99
C GLU A 231 34.69 19.19 15.95
N GLU A 232 35.78 18.55 15.50
CA GLU A 232 37.01 18.39 16.28
C GLU A 232 37.64 19.74 16.61
N GLN A 233 37.54 20.75 15.73
CA GLN A 233 38.07 22.07 15.95
C GLN A 233 37.18 22.93 16.86
N VAL A 234 35.87 22.58 16.98
CA VAL A 234 34.95 23.23 17.92
C VAL A 234 35.13 22.70 19.34
N VAL A 235 35.59 21.45 19.51
CA VAL A 235 35.92 20.89 20.81
C VAL A 235 37.04 21.70 21.48
N GLY A 236 36.86 22.03 22.75
CA GLY A 236 37.81 22.82 23.54
C GLY A 236 37.52 24.32 23.60
N HIS A 237 36.54 24.82 22.82
CA HIS A 237 36.09 26.20 22.87
C HIS A 237 34.92 26.38 23.83
N ALA A 238 34.83 27.54 24.47
CA ALA A 238 33.77 27.88 25.40
C ALA A 238 32.75 28.82 24.78
N ALA A 239 31.64 29.04 25.48
CA ALA A 239 30.64 30.00 25.08
C ALA A 239 31.25 31.42 25.00
N GLY A 240 31.03 32.11 23.90
CA GLY A 240 31.60 33.44 23.61
C GLY A 240 32.85 33.43 22.72
N ASP A 241 33.50 32.26 22.52
CA ASP A 241 34.70 32.18 21.69
C ASP A 241 34.33 32.38 20.20
N GLU A 242 35.21 33.10 19.50
CA GLU A 242 35.17 33.30 18.05
C GLU A 242 36.52 32.85 17.47
N PHE A 243 36.46 31.94 16.46
CA PHE A 243 37.64 31.34 15.86
C PHE A 243 37.37 30.91 14.44
N ASP A 244 38.44 30.62 13.71
CA ASP A 244 38.38 30.14 12.34
C ASP A 244 38.58 28.61 12.32
N VAL A 245 37.65 27.88 11.66
CA VAL A 245 37.71 26.45 11.42
C VAL A 245 38.12 26.20 9.98
N ASN A 246 39.25 25.54 9.79
CA ASN A 246 39.82 25.25 8.49
C ASN A 246 39.54 23.79 8.11
N VAL A 247 38.75 23.58 7.04
CA VAL A 247 38.36 22.26 6.61
C VAL A 247 38.35 22.15 5.09
N THR A 248 38.40 20.91 4.59
CA THR A 248 38.32 20.64 3.16
C THR A 248 37.06 19.81 2.91
N PHE A 249 36.23 20.23 1.97
CA PHE A 249 35.06 19.44 1.58
C PHE A 249 35.45 18.10 0.98
N PRO A 250 34.72 17.00 1.26
CA PRO A 250 34.94 15.71 0.61
C PRO A 250 34.81 15.78 -0.90
N GLU A 251 35.47 14.89 -1.61
CA GLU A 251 35.40 14.82 -3.10
C GLU A 251 34.03 14.35 -3.61
N ASP A 252 33.26 13.69 -2.78
CA ASP A 252 31.90 13.19 -3.08
C ASP A 252 30.80 14.14 -2.60
N TYR A 253 31.15 15.37 -2.20
CA TYR A 253 30.16 16.34 -1.73
C TYR A 253 29.17 16.71 -2.83
N HIS A 254 27.87 16.90 -2.47
CA HIS A 254 26.79 17.12 -3.42
C HIS A 254 26.91 18.40 -4.26
N ALA A 255 27.55 19.46 -3.71
CA ALA A 255 27.77 20.74 -4.43
C ALA A 255 29.11 20.70 -5.18
N GLU A 256 29.04 20.69 -6.52
CA GLU A 256 30.20 20.54 -7.40
C GLU A 256 31.28 21.63 -7.17
N ASP A 257 30.85 22.87 -6.90
CA ASP A 257 31.71 24.02 -6.69
C ASP A 257 32.53 23.96 -5.37
N LEU A 258 32.15 23.06 -4.47
CA LEU A 258 32.76 22.88 -3.17
C LEU A 258 33.56 21.57 -3.03
N LYS A 259 33.41 20.62 -3.94
CA LYS A 259 34.10 19.33 -3.90
C LYS A 259 35.62 19.49 -3.80
N GLY A 260 36.21 18.87 -2.79
CA GLY A 260 37.66 18.89 -2.57
C GLY A 260 38.26 20.28 -2.28
N GLN A 261 37.43 21.31 -2.06
CA GLN A 261 37.91 22.67 -1.87
C GLN A 261 38.19 22.95 -0.40
N PRO A 262 39.33 23.63 -0.09
CA PRO A 262 39.60 24.16 1.22
C PRO A 262 38.74 25.38 1.49
N VAL A 263 38.13 25.42 2.67
CA VAL A 263 37.28 26.53 3.13
C VAL A 263 37.59 26.89 4.57
N VAL A 264 37.27 28.13 4.91
CA VAL A 264 37.42 28.66 6.27
C VAL A 264 36.04 29.04 6.79
N PHE A 265 35.65 28.47 7.92
CA PHE A 265 34.42 28.88 8.60
C PHE A 265 34.78 29.77 9.77
N LYS A 266 34.20 30.97 9.82
CA LYS A 266 34.21 31.80 11.01
C LYS A 266 33.12 31.30 11.94
N VAL A 267 33.51 30.82 13.10
CA VAL A 267 32.62 30.17 14.05
C VAL A 267 32.59 30.99 15.34
N LYS A 268 31.37 31.19 15.85
CA LYS A 268 31.14 31.76 17.17
C LYS A 268 30.33 30.78 18.00
N VAL A 269 30.80 30.39 19.16
CA VAL A 269 30.07 29.54 20.10
C VAL A 269 29.16 30.44 20.96
N ASN A 270 27.86 30.32 20.81
CA ASN A 270 26.87 31.07 21.58
C ASN A 270 26.62 30.46 22.97
N ALA A 271 26.55 29.13 23.03
CA ALA A 271 26.41 28.36 24.26
C ALA A 271 26.94 26.95 24.08
N VAL A 272 27.37 26.34 25.16
CA VAL A 272 27.71 24.93 25.25
C VAL A 272 26.68 24.26 26.14
N GLN A 273 26.06 23.18 25.63
CA GLN A 273 25.04 22.43 26.36
C GLN A 273 25.52 21.01 26.57
N GLU A 274 25.53 20.57 27.81
CA GLU A 274 25.78 19.17 28.16
C GLU A 274 24.48 18.38 28.12
N LYS A 275 24.56 17.20 27.53
CA LYS A 275 23.43 16.24 27.51
C LYS A 275 23.39 15.51 28.85
N GLU A 276 22.52 15.97 29.74
CA GLU A 276 22.31 15.35 31.03
C GLU A 276 21.31 14.19 30.91
N LEU A 277 21.79 12.99 31.18
CA LEU A 277 20.94 11.80 31.22
C LEU A 277 20.30 11.68 32.59
N PRO A 278 18.96 11.50 32.70
CA PRO A 278 18.32 11.37 33.99
C PRO A 278 18.91 10.18 34.78
N ALA A 279 19.02 10.33 36.11
CA ALA A 279 19.48 9.25 36.95
C ALA A 279 18.53 8.05 36.87
N LEU A 280 19.08 6.83 36.81
CA LEU A 280 18.29 5.60 36.54
C LEU A 280 17.12 5.38 37.52
N ASP A 281 17.33 5.73 38.81
CA ASP A 281 16.30 5.51 39.83
C ASP A 281 15.15 6.53 39.76
N GLU A 282 15.45 7.77 39.37
CA GLU A 282 14.46 8.83 39.13
C GLU A 282 13.76 8.61 37.80
N PHE A 283 14.52 8.17 36.80
CA PHE A 283 14.01 7.87 35.46
C PHE A 283 12.83 6.92 35.44
N ALA A 284 12.87 5.85 36.26
CA ALA A 284 11.76 4.90 36.33
C ALA A 284 10.44 5.59 36.72
N LYS A 285 10.48 6.52 37.67
CA LYS A 285 9.30 7.28 38.13
C LYS A 285 8.83 8.35 37.15
N ASP A 286 9.78 8.99 36.47
CA ASP A 286 9.48 10.13 35.60
C ASP A 286 8.92 9.70 34.23
N VAL A 287 9.30 8.52 33.71
CA VAL A 287 9.00 8.11 32.33
C VAL A 287 8.15 6.84 32.26
N SER A 288 7.84 6.22 33.37
CA SER A 288 7.04 5.00 33.41
C SER A 288 6.03 4.99 34.56
N GLU A 289 5.14 4.01 34.55
CA GLU A 289 4.17 3.78 35.64
C GLU A 289 4.81 2.99 36.82
N PHE A 290 6.12 2.75 36.79
CA PHE A 290 6.82 1.92 37.78
C PHE A 290 7.55 2.80 38.82
N ASP A 291 7.48 2.39 40.08
CA ASP A 291 8.13 3.08 41.18
C ASP A 291 9.62 2.75 41.33
N THR A 292 10.06 1.63 40.76
CA THR A 292 11.44 1.15 40.90
C THR A 292 12.09 0.79 39.56
N LEU A 293 13.42 1.00 39.49
CA LEU A 293 14.22 0.58 38.35
C LEU A 293 14.13 -0.96 38.11
N ALA A 294 13.94 -1.76 39.16
CA ALA A 294 13.82 -3.21 39.05
C ALA A 294 12.54 -3.61 38.28
N GLU A 295 11.43 -2.94 38.57
CA GLU A 295 10.15 -3.15 37.88
C GLU A 295 10.23 -2.69 36.43
N LEU A 296 10.82 -1.53 36.16
CA LEU A 296 11.04 -1.05 34.78
C LEU A 296 11.93 -2.02 33.99
N LYS A 297 13.04 -2.51 34.59
CA LYS A 297 13.90 -3.52 33.95
C LYS A 297 13.15 -4.82 33.64
N LYS A 298 12.27 -5.24 34.53
CA LYS A 298 11.45 -6.44 34.30
C LYS A 298 10.48 -6.23 33.15
N ASP A 299 9.78 -5.11 33.11
CA ASP A 299 8.85 -4.76 32.04
C ASP A 299 9.57 -4.65 30.68
N VAL A 300 10.68 -3.93 30.61
CA VAL A 300 11.50 -3.83 29.40
C VAL A 300 11.96 -5.21 28.92
N LYS A 301 12.38 -6.07 29.84
CA LYS A 301 12.77 -7.45 29.50
C LYS A 301 11.61 -8.25 28.93
N GLU A 302 10.44 -8.20 29.57
CA GLU A 302 9.23 -8.89 29.13
C GLU A 302 8.78 -8.39 27.75
N ARG A 303 8.83 -7.09 27.52
CA ARG A 303 8.52 -6.46 26.22
C ARG A 303 9.50 -6.91 25.12
N LEU A 304 10.80 -6.82 25.36
CA LEU A 304 11.82 -7.27 24.42
C LEU A 304 11.71 -8.76 24.12
N GLN A 305 11.45 -9.60 25.15
CA GLN A 305 11.27 -11.03 24.97
C GLN A 305 10.02 -11.31 24.10
N LYS A 306 8.92 -10.62 24.35
CA LYS A 306 7.71 -10.76 23.55
C LYS A 306 7.93 -10.31 22.09
N GLU A 307 8.70 -9.25 21.89
CA GLU A 307 9.09 -8.81 20.55
C GLU A 307 9.96 -9.86 19.84
N ALA A 308 10.95 -10.43 20.54
CA ALA A 308 11.78 -11.52 20.03
C ALA A 308 10.98 -12.79 19.73
N ASP A 309 10.05 -13.17 20.60
CA ASP A 309 9.15 -14.30 20.40
C ASP A 309 8.25 -14.11 19.17
N ASN A 310 7.69 -12.92 19.01
CA ASN A 310 6.87 -12.56 17.86
C ASN A 310 7.69 -12.57 16.57
N LYS A 311 8.90 -11.99 16.59
CA LYS A 311 9.80 -12.01 15.45
C LYS A 311 10.15 -13.44 15.05
N ALA A 312 10.55 -14.27 16.01
CA ALA A 312 10.88 -15.67 15.76
C ALA A 312 9.68 -16.46 15.20
N GLN A 313 8.46 -16.13 15.63
CA GLN A 313 7.24 -16.73 15.11
C GLN A 313 7.02 -16.33 13.65
N VAL A 314 7.13 -15.05 13.33
CA VAL A 314 6.99 -14.53 11.96
C VAL A 314 8.08 -15.09 11.03
N ASP A 315 9.32 -15.17 11.50
CA ASP A 315 10.43 -15.73 10.73
C ASP A 315 10.22 -17.22 10.42
N MET A 316 9.74 -17.99 11.42
CA MET A 316 9.36 -19.38 11.23
C MET A 316 8.22 -19.55 10.23
N GLU A 317 7.16 -18.75 10.35
CA GLU A 317 6.03 -18.75 9.42
C GLU A 317 6.49 -18.39 7.99
N ASN A 318 7.32 -17.37 7.85
CA ASN A 318 7.89 -16.98 6.56
C ASN A 318 8.75 -18.10 5.93
N SER A 319 9.49 -18.84 6.74
CA SER A 319 10.28 -20.00 6.28
C SER A 319 9.38 -21.13 5.79
N LEU A 320 8.31 -21.46 6.53
CA LEU A 320 7.30 -22.43 6.11
C LEU A 320 6.64 -22.03 4.80
N ILE A 321 6.18 -20.78 4.70
CA ILE A 321 5.54 -20.23 3.50
C ILE A 321 6.50 -20.27 2.30
N SER A 322 7.76 -19.93 2.49
CA SER A 322 8.77 -19.98 1.41
C SER A 322 8.92 -21.39 0.88
N THR A 323 9.00 -22.39 1.76
CA THR A 323 9.07 -23.80 1.35
C THR A 323 7.80 -24.26 0.62
N VAL A 324 6.63 -23.79 1.05
CA VAL A 324 5.35 -24.08 0.37
C VAL A 324 5.34 -23.50 -1.04
N ILE A 325 5.82 -22.25 -1.21
CA ILE A 325 5.91 -21.59 -2.53
C ILE A 325 6.88 -22.33 -3.46
N GLU A 326 8.03 -22.77 -2.94
CA GLU A 326 9.02 -23.54 -3.71
C GLU A 326 8.47 -24.87 -4.22
N ASN A 327 7.55 -25.48 -3.46
CA ASN A 327 6.88 -26.71 -3.81
C ASN A 327 5.61 -26.53 -4.67
N MET A 328 5.28 -25.28 -5.03
CA MET A 328 4.14 -24.96 -5.89
C MET A 328 4.52 -25.07 -7.36
N GLU A 329 3.70 -25.77 -8.14
CA GLU A 329 3.81 -25.91 -9.58
C GLU A 329 2.57 -25.30 -10.25
N GLY A 330 2.76 -24.58 -11.33
CA GLY A 330 1.71 -23.95 -12.13
C GLY A 330 2.22 -22.67 -12.80
N GLU A 331 1.64 -22.34 -13.94
CA GLU A 331 1.96 -21.12 -14.67
C GLU A 331 1.01 -20.00 -14.22
N ILE A 332 1.58 -18.95 -13.62
CA ILE A 332 0.82 -17.81 -13.10
C ILE A 332 0.78 -16.71 -14.16
N PRO A 333 -0.40 -16.26 -14.59
CA PRO A 333 -0.52 -15.17 -15.55
C PRO A 333 0.13 -13.87 -15.06
N GLN A 334 0.86 -13.21 -15.95
CA GLN A 334 1.57 -11.96 -15.63
C GLN A 334 0.63 -10.85 -15.12
N CYS A 335 -0.62 -10.82 -15.61
CA CYS A 335 -1.62 -9.85 -15.15
C CYS A 335 -1.89 -9.92 -13.65
N MET A 336 -1.77 -11.09 -13.01
CA MET A 336 -1.95 -11.21 -11.55
C MET A 336 -0.85 -10.47 -10.78
N PHE A 337 0.40 -10.55 -11.24
CA PHE A 337 1.51 -9.80 -10.65
C PHE A 337 1.34 -8.30 -10.88
N GLU A 338 0.99 -7.89 -12.10
CA GLU A 338 0.75 -6.49 -12.43
C GLU A 338 -0.41 -5.89 -11.62
N ASN A 339 -1.50 -6.63 -11.45
CA ASN A 339 -2.62 -6.22 -10.62
C ASN A 339 -2.20 -6.03 -9.16
N LYS A 340 -1.36 -6.95 -8.63
CA LYS A 340 -0.85 -6.82 -7.26
C LYS A 340 0.12 -5.64 -7.10
N ILE A 341 0.98 -5.40 -8.09
CA ILE A 341 1.84 -4.20 -8.11
C ILE A 341 0.98 -2.93 -8.11
N ASN A 342 -0.09 -2.88 -8.94
CA ASN A 342 -1.01 -1.74 -8.97
C ASN A 342 -1.68 -1.52 -7.61
N GLU A 343 -2.12 -2.58 -6.95
CA GLU A 343 -2.68 -2.52 -5.59
C GLU A 343 -1.67 -1.92 -4.60
N MET A 344 -0.44 -2.43 -4.58
CA MET A 344 0.62 -1.96 -3.67
C MET A 344 1.00 -0.48 -3.93
N VAL A 345 1.06 -0.06 -5.19
CA VAL A 345 1.31 1.34 -5.57
C VAL A 345 0.16 2.24 -5.10
N ASN A 346 -1.08 1.79 -5.25
CA ASN A 346 -2.24 2.54 -4.78
C ASN A 346 -2.24 2.67 -3.25
N ASP A 347 -1.95 1.59 -2.53
CA ASP A 347 -1.85 1.59 -1.06
C ASP A 347 -0.75 2.54 -0.57
N PHE A 348 0.38 2.54 -1.26
CA PHE A 348 1.46 3.48 -0.95
C PHE A 348 1.02 4.93 -1.21
N SER A 349 0.34 5.18 -2.32
CA SER A 349 -0.20 6.51 -2.67
C SER A 349 -1.20 7.01 -1.61
N TYR A 350 -2.09 6.15 -1.12
CA TYR A 350 -3.02 6.49 -0.04
C TYR A 350 -2.30 6.84 1.27
N ARG A 351 -1.26 6.08 1.63
CA ARG A 351 -0.44 6.38 2.82
C ARG A 351 0.25 7.75 2.69
N LEU A 352 0.80 8.06 1.52
CA LEU A 352 1.37 9.38 1.26
C LEU A 352 0.34 10.51 1.39
N GLN A 353 -0.86 10.31 0.84
CA GLN A 353 -1.95 11.29 0.93
C GLN A 353 -2.37 11.55 2.37
N SER A 354 -2.39 10.53 3.23
CA SER A 354 -2.68 10.69 4.66
C SER A 354 -1.63 11.53 5.40
N GLN A 355 -0.41 11.62 4.85
CA GLN A 355 0.69 12.43 5.35
C GLN A 355 0.80 13.79 4.64
N GLY A 356 -0.19 14.14 3.80
CA GLY A 356 -0.23 15.40 3.05
C GLY A 356 0.68 15.47 1.82
N MET A 357 1.18 14.32 1.36
CA MET A 357 2.03 14.21 0.17
C MET A 357 1.32 13.42 -0.94
N ASN A 358 1.59 13.72 -2.20
CA ASN A 358 1.14 12.90 -3.32
C ASN A 358 2.31 12.11 -3.93
N LEU A 359 1.98 11.08 -4.72
CA LEU A 359 2.98 10.18 -5.31
C LEU A 359 3.92 10.91 -6.29
N ASP A 360 3.41 11.85 -7.09
CA ASP A 360 4.23 12.58 -8.05
C ASP A 360 5.28 13.44 -7.35
N LEU A 361 4.90 14.09 -6.25
CA LEU A 361 5.82 14.88 -5.42
C LEU A 361 6.88 14.00 -4.77
N TYR A 362 6.48 12.84 -4.24
CA TYR A 362 7.40 11.85 -3.68
C TYR A 362 8.44 11.38 -4.72
N LEU A 363 7.99 11.02 -5.93
CA LEU A 363 8.88 10.59 -7.02
C LEU A 363 9.85 11.71 -7.42
N HIS A 364 9.36 12.95 -7.46
CA HIS A 364 10.21 14.11 -7.74
C HIS A 364 11.32 14.29 -6.68
N TYR A 365 10.97 14.20 -5.39
CA TYR A 365 11.97 14.34 -4.30
C TYR A 365 12.98 13.21 -4.26
N THR A 366 12.55 11.98 -4.59
CA THR A 366 13.45 10.81 -4.61
C THR A 366 14.23 10.66 -5.91
N GLY A 367 13.96 11.50 -6.93
CA GLY A 367 14.59 11.40 -8.24
C GLY A 367 14.25 10.10 -8.99
N SER A 368 13.15 9.44 -8.61
CA SER A 368 12.72 8.16 -9.19
C SER A 368 11.60 8.37 -10.21
N ASP A 369 11.54 7.54 -11.23
CA ASP A 369 10.40 7.47 -12.14
C ASP A 369 9.38 6.39 -11.70
N MET A 370 8.17 6.46 -12.27
CA MET A 370 7.09 5.51 -11.97
C MET A 370 7.49 4.07 -12.30
N LYS A 371 8.30 3.85 -13.32
CA LYS A 371 8.73 2.50 -13.74
C LYS A 371 9.69 1.89 -12.72
N ALA A 372 10.73 2.63 -12.33
CA ALA A 372 11.67 2.21 -11.29
C ALA A 372 10.94 2.00 -9.94
N PHE A 373 10.02 2.88 -9.60
CA PHE A 373 9.20 2.75 -8.39
C PHE A 373 8.34 1.47 -8.39
N ARG A 374 7.68 1.15 -9.50
CA ARG A 374 6.91 -0.11 -9.63
C ARG A 374 7.78 -1.35 -9.50
N GLU A 375 9.01 -1.31 -10.04
CA GLU A 375 9.95 -2.44 -9.98
C GLU A 375 10.33 -2.78 -8.52
N THR A 376 10.33 -1.79 -7.59
CA THR A 376 10.59 -2.05 -6.16
C THR A 376 9.54 -2.95 -5.51
N PHE A 377 8.34 -3.02 -6.06
CA PHE A 377 7.25 -3.87 -5.55
C PHE A 377 7.20 -5.26 -6.17
N LYS A 378 7.92 -5.50 -7.27
CA LYS A 378 7.79 -6.70 -8.08
C LYS A 378 8.02 -8.00 -7.29
N GLU A 379 9.15 -8.11 -6.60
CA GLU A 379 9.46 -9.30 -5.80
C GLU A 379 8.42 -9.57 -4.71
N SER A 380 8.01 -8.51 -4.00
CA SER A 380 6.98 -8.61 -2.97
C SER A 380 5.62 -8.99 -3.55
N ALA A 381 5.25 -8.43 -4.70
CA ALA A 381 3.99 -8.75 -5.38
C ALA A 381 3.98 -10.21 -5.87
N GLU A 382 5.07 -10.67 -6.50
CA GLU A 382 5.21 -12.06 -6.93
C GLU A 382 5.09 -13.02 -5.75
N ARG A 383 5.77 -12.73 -4.65
CA ARG A 383 5.68 -13.52 -3.42
C ARG A 383 4.25 -13.56 -2.88
N GLN A 384 3.57 -12.41 -2.77
CA GLN A 384 2.20 -12.35 -2.23
C GLN A 384 1.19 -13.09 -3.10
N VAL A 385 1.29 -13.00 -4.42
CA VAL A 385 0.42 -13.75 -5.35
C VAL A 385 0.64 -15.26 -5.19
N LYS A 386 1.90 -15.70 -5.11
CA LYS A 386 2.24 -17.12 -4.90
C LYS A 386 1.75 -17.64 -3.56
N ILE A 387 1.92 -16.87 -2.48
CA ILE A 387 1.39 -17.21 -1.14
C ILE A 387 -0.11 -17.45 -1.23
N ARG A 388 -0.84 -16.50 -1.80
CA ARG A 388 -2.30 -16.57 -1.90
C ARG A 388 -2.75 -17.81 -2.66
N LEU A 389 -2.20 -18.04 -3.86
CA LEU A 389 -2.56 -19.21 -4.68
C LEU A 389 -2.24 -20.54 -3.99
N ALA A 390 -1.07 -20.62 -3.31
CA ALA A 390 -0.67 -21.82 -2.60
C ALA A 390 -1.58 -22.13 -1.41
N LEU A 391 -1.91 -21.11 -0.59
CA LEU A 391 -2.79 -21.27 0.57
C LEU A 391 -4.23 -21.60 0.14
N GLU A 392 -4.77 -20.91 -0.86
CA GLU A 392 -6.09 -21.21 -1.41
C GLU A 392 -6.16 -22.66 -1.94
N LYS A 393 -5.09 -23.14 -2.59
CA LYS A 393 -5.04 -24.53 -3.08
C LYS A 393 -4.95 -25.54 -1.94
N ILE A 394 -4.19 -25.25 -0.89
CA ILE A 394 -4.11 -26.11 0.29
C ILE A 394 -5.47 -26.16 1.00
N ALA A 395 -6.13 -25.02 1.18
CA ALA A 395 -7.45 -24.95 1.78
C ALA A 395 -8.48 -25.76 0.99
N GLU A 396 -8.44 -25.70 -0.34
CA GLU A 396 -9.29 -26.53 -1.21
C GLU A 396 -9.02 -28.03 -1.04
N VAL A 397 -7.75 -28.45 -1.07
CA VAL A 397 -7.35 -29.86 -0.97
C VAL A 397 -7.67 -30.45 0.41
N GLU A 398 -7.49 -29.66 1.48
CA GLU A 398 -7.81 -30.07 2.85
C GLU A 398 -9.28 -29.87 3.22
N ASN A 399 -10.11 -29.33 2.31
CA ASN A 399 -11.51 -28.97 2.54
C ASN A 399 -11.69 -28.08 3.79
N LEU A 400 -10.80 -27.11 3.94
CA LEU A 400 -10.91 -26.12 5.03
C LEU A 400 -12.08 -25.18 4.71
N THR A 401 -12.88 -24.91 5.72
CA THR A 401 -14.00 -23.97 5.62
C THR A 401 -14.02 -23.13 6.88
N ALA A 402 -14.21 -21.83 6.73
CA ALA A 402 -14.39 -20.95 7.87
C ALA A 402 -15.64 -21.36 8.65
N THR A 403 -15.53 -21.44 9.97
CA THR A 403 -16.70 -21.66 10.83
C THR A 403 -17.45 -20.34 11.06
N ALA A 404 -18.70 -20.43 11.52
CA ALA A 404 -19.46 -19.22 11.86
C ALA A 404 -18.77 -18.42 13.00
N GLU A 405 -18.05 -19.09 13.89
CA GLU A 405 -17.28 -18.47 14.98
C GLU A 405 -16.06 -17.70 14.44
N ASP A 406 -15.36 -18.25 13.46
CA ASP A 406 -14.20 -17.61 12.81
C ASP A 406 -14.64 -16.34 12.06
N ILE A 407 -15.75 -16.44 11.31
CA ILE A 407 -16.35 -15.31 10.58
C ILE A 407 -16.75 -14.19 11.55
N GLU A 408 -17.39 -14.55 12.67
CA GLU A 408 -17.80 -13.56 13.67
C GLU A 408 -16.60 -12.89 14.33
N ALA A 409 -15.56 -13.66 14.67
CA ALA A 409 -14.31 -13.13 15.22
C ALA A 409 -13.62 -12.14 14.28
N GLU A 410 -13.63 -12.42 12.97
CA GLU A 410 -13.05 -11.50 11.98
C GLU A 410 -13.88 -10.21 11.82
N TYR A 411 -15.22 -10.30 11.86
CA TYR A 411 -16.06 -9.11 11.91
C TYR A 411 -15.78 -8.24 13.13
N GLU A 412 -15.59 -8.83 14.31
CA GLU A 412 -15.25 -8.11 15.55
C GLU A 412 -13.85 -7.47 15.46
N LYS A 413 -12.89 -8.17 14.89
CA LYS A 413 -11.52 -7.68 14.68
C LYS A 413 -11.49 -6.49 13.74
N ILE A 414 -12.20 -6.57 12.61
CA ILE A 414 -12.37 -5.46 11.66
C ILE A 414 -13.06 -4.28 12.38
N ALA A 415 -14.16 -4.52 13.07
CA ALA A 415 -14.90 -3.51 13.81
C ALA A 415 -14.02 -2.76 14.81
N LYS A 416 -13.20 -3.48 15.56
CA LYS A 416 -12.24 -2.94 16.54
C LYS A 416 -11.15 -2.10 15.87
N ASN A 417 -10.58 -2.58 14.76
CA ASN A 417 -9.51 -1.89 14.04
C ASN A 417 -9.99 -0.55 13.45
N TYR A 418 -11.23 -0.49 13.00
CA TYR A 418 -11.81 0.71 12.41
C TYR A 418 -12.62 1.56 13.38
N GLY A 419 -12.80 1.14 14.63
CA GLY A 419 -13.61 1.83 15.63
C GLY A 419 -15.08 1.96 15.24
N ILE A 420 -15.64 0.97 14.52
CA ILE A 420 -17.02 0.92 14.05
C ILE A 420 -17.74 -0.28 14.64
N ASP A 421 -19.07 -0.24 14.60
CA ASP A 421 -19.89 -1.34 15.09
C ASP A 421 -19.84 -2.57 14.15
N ALA A 422 -19.73 -3.79 14.71
CA ALA A 422 -19.67 -5.04 13.94
C ALA A 422 -20.91 -5.24 13.03
N GLN A 423 -22.08 -4.76 13.44
CA GLN A 423 -23.29 -4.82 12.62
C GLN A 423 -23.18 -3.96 11.34
N LYS A 424 -22.46 -2.84 11.43
CA LYS A 424 -22.18 -2.01 10.25
C LYS A 424 -21.21 -2.68 9.29
N VAL A 425 -20.20 -3.39 9.84
CA VAL A 425 -19.27 -4.17 9.02
C VAL A 425 -20.02 -5.27 8.27
N LYS A 426 -20.91 -6.00 8.92
CA LYS A 426 -21.77 -7.03 8.31
C LYS A 426 -22.68 -6.48 7.19
N GLY A 427 -23.12 -5.24 7.33
CA GLY A 427 -23.92 -4.58 6.30
C GLY A 427 -23.10 -4.15 5.06
N ILE A 428 -21.78 -4.06 5.17
CA ILE A 428 -20.89 -3.59 4.11
C ILE A 428 -20.18 -4.76 3.43
N LEU A 429 -19.70 -5.71 4.24
CA LEU A 429 -18.93 -6.89 3.76
C LEU A 429 -19.81 -8.13 3.82
N PRO A 430 -20.10 -8.77 2.66
CA PRO A 430 -20.85 -10.02 2.61
C PRO A 430 -20.10 -11.16 3.35
N GLU A 431 -20.84 -12.01 4.05
CA GLU A 431 -20.32 -13.17 4.77
C GLU A 431 -19.43 -14.07 3.89
N LYS A 432 -19.81 -14.24 2.61
CA LYS A 432 -19.05 -15.03 1.63
C LYS A 432 -17.64 -14.48 1.37
N GLU A 433 -17.44 -13.16 1.43
CA GLU A 433 -16.13 -12.56 1.27
C GLU A 433 -15.26 -12.75 2.52
N ILE A 434 -15.85 -12.52 3.70
CA ILE A 434 -15.15 -12.77 4.97
C ILE A 434 -14.78 -14.25 5.12
N ALA A 435 -15.68 -15.17 4.77
CA ALA A 435 -15.40 -16.61 4.81
C ALA A 435 -14.20 -16.99 3.93
N LYS A 436 -14.03 -16.35 2.76
CA LYS A 436 -12.86 -16.57 1.89
C LYS A 436 -11.56 -16.01 2.48
N ASP A 437 -11.64 -14.88 3.19
CA ASP A 437 -10.45 -14.25 3.79
C ASP A 437 -10.00 -14.97 5.07
N VAL A 438 -10.91 -15.68 5.76
CA VAL A 438 -10.63 -16.43 7.00
C VAL A 438 -10.19 -17.87 6.73
N THR A 439 -10.56 -18.44 5.57
CA THR A 439 -10.18 -19.80 5.19
C THR A 439 -8.77 -19.87 4.65
#